data_ea00ceaf1afd592dd38b0337ef0d5cc4
#
_entry.id   ea00ceaf1afd592dd38b0337ef0d5cc4
#
_cell.length_a   1.000
_cell.length_b   1.000
_cell.length_c   1.000
_cell.angle_alpha   90.00
_cell.angle_beta   90.00
_cell.angle_gamma   90.00
#
_symmetry.space_group_name_H-M   'P 1'
#
loop_
_entity.id
_entity.type
_entity.pdbx_description
1 polymer ?
#
loop_
_entity_poly.entity_id
_entity_poly.type
_entity_poly.pdbx_seq_one_letter_code
_entity_poly.pdbx_strand_id
1 'polypeptide(L)'
;QNIRPDMIVIHGDRIDALAGAMVGALNNIRVAHIEGGELSGTIDESIRHAISKFAHVHFVCNEEAKRRLMQLGESEHQIYVIGSPDIDIMLSSHLPTFEEARERYEIPFEKYGILMYHPVTTEYEIIGKHVEELVNAVKESGRNYIVIYPNNDLGSEVILNAYRTLEDETRYRLYPSTRFEYFLTLLKNADFMIGNSSAGVRETSIYGIPAIDVGTRQKGRYSTEYSQNIQHV
;
A
#
# COMPACT_ATOMS: atom_id res chain seq x y z
N GLN A 1 -28.37 14.93 8.14
CA GLN A 1 -29.27 13.77 8.13
C GLN A 1 -28.74 12.74 9.14
N ASN A 2 -29.59 12.31 10.06
CA ASN A 2 -29.22 11.19 10.97
C ASN A 2 -29.32 9.88 10.19
N ILE A 3 -28.19 9.33 9.77
CA ILE A 3 -28.10 7.98 9.24
C ILE A 3 -28.19 7.01 10.41
N ARG A 4 -29.08 6.02 10.30
CA ARG A 4 -29.18 4.91 11.26
C ARG A 4 -28.81 3.62 10.53
N PRO A 5 -27.51 3.30 10.42
CA PRO A 5 -27.09 2.12 9.68
C PRO A 5 -27.36 0.84 10.49
N ASP A 6 -27.70 -0.23 9.82
CA ASP A 6 -27.79 -1.57 10.41
C ASP A 6 -26.41 -2.22 10.56
N MET A 7 -25.44 -1.77 9.76
CA MET A 7 -24.06 -2.25 9.76
C MET A 7 -23.10 -1.14 9.32
N ILE A 8 -21.93 -1.10 9.91
CA ILE A 8 -20.78 -0.29 9.48
C ILE A 8 -19.75 -1.24 8.87
N VAL A 9 -19.35 -0.98 7.63
CA VAL A 9 -18.28 -1.71 6.95
C VAL A 9 -16.99 -0.91 7.06
N ILE A 10 -15.96 -1.53 7.59
CA ILE A 10 -14.64 -0.94 7.82
C ILE A 10 -13.63 -1.69 6.94
N HIS A 11 -12.79 -0.97 6.24
CA HIS A 11 -11.73 -1.54 5.42
C HIS A 11 -10.34 -1.11 5.94
N GLY A 12 -9.44 -2.08 6.09
CA GLY A 12 -8.04 -1.85 6.40
C GLY A 12 -7.75 -1.54 7.87
N ASP A 13 -6.78 -0.66 8.11
CA ASP A 13 -6.04 -0.56 9.37
C ASP A 13 -5.70 0.88 9.79
N ARG A 14 -6.38 1.87 9.23
CA ARG A 14 -6.13 3.27 9.57
C ARG A 14 -6.85 3.66 10.86
N ILE A 15 -6.38 4.76 11.47
CA ILE A 15 -6.93 5.25 12.74
C ILE A 15 -8.40 5.69 12.63
N ASP A 16 -8.81 6.22 11.48
CA ASP A 16 -10.19 6.56 11.18
C ASP A 16 -11.08 5.32 11.08
N ALA A 17 -10.55 4.22 10.52
CA ALA A 17 -11.20 2.92 10.52
C ALA A 17 -11.40 2.38 11.96
N LEU A 18 -10.39 2.49 12.81
CA LEU A 18 -10.50 2.12 14.23
C LEU A 18 -11.56 2.95 14.95
N ALA A 19 -11.58 4.26 14.73
CA ALA A 19 -12.61 5.13 15.31
C ALA A 19 -14.01 4.71 14.87
N GLY A 20 -14.21 4.40 13.59
CA GLY A 20 -15.47 3.89 13.06
C GLY A 20 -15.90 2.56 13.69
N ALA A 21 -14.96 1.62 13.87
CA ALA A 21 -15.22 0.33 14.51
C ALA A 21 -15.66 0.49 15.98
N MET A 22 -14.96 1.34 16.74
CA MET A 22 -15.29 1.65 18.13
C MET A 22 -16.68 2.28 18.24
N VAL A 23 -16.98 3.28 17.41
CA VAL A 23 -18.29 3.95 17.39
C VAL A 23 -19.40 2.94 17.08
N GLY A 24 -19.19 2.08 16.09
CA GLY A 24 -20.15 1.03 15.75
C GLY A 24 -20.43 0.11 16.94
N ALA A 25 -19.39 -0.49 17.50
CA ALA A 25 -19.50 -1.45 18.60
C ALA A 25 -20.14 -0.82 19.85
N LEU A 26 -19.73 0.40 20.25
CA LEU A 26 -20.26 1.08 21.44
C LEU A 26 -21.71 1.53 21.26
N ASN A 27 -22.20 1.69 20.03
CA ASN A 27 -23.61 2.02 19.76
C ASN A 27 -24.46 0.80 19.39
N ASN A 28 -23.97 -0.43 19.60
CA ASN A 28 -24.65 -1.68 19.24
C ASN A 28 -25.02 -1.76 17.75
N ILE A 29 -24.22 -1.15 16.88
CA ILE A 29 -24.31 -1.27 15.43
C ILE A 29 -23.32 -2.36 15.01
N ARG A 30 -23.76 -3.29 14.17
CA ARG A 30 -22.88 -4.34 13.65
C ARG A 30 -21.70 -3.73 12.88
N VAL A 31 -20.52 -4.29 13.09
CA VAL A 31 -19.30 -3.89 12.38
C VAL A 31 -18.80 -5.07 11.56
N ALA A 32 -18.57 -4.85 10.27
CA ALA A 32 -17.90 -5.78 9.38
C ALA A 32 -16.50 -5.24 9.06
N HIS A 33 -15.47 -6.06 9.18
CA HIS A 33 -14.09 -5.70 8.90
C HIS A 33 -13.56 -6.43 7.65
N ILE A 34 -13.10 -5.66 6.67
CA ILE A 34 -12.46 -6.16 5.45
C ILE A 34 -10.92 -6.05 5.63
N GLU A 35 -10.19 -7.08 5.21
CA GLU A 35 -8.73 -7.23 5.32
C GLU A 35 -8.21 -7.32 6.77
N GLY A 36 -9.04 -7.86 7.69
CA GLY A 36 -8.58 -8.24 9.02
C GLY A 36 -7.64 -9.43 9.01
N GLY A 37 -6.86 -9.61 10.09
CA GLY A 37 -6.02 -10.79 10.28
C GLY A 37 -4.68 -10.79 9.53
N GLU A 38 -4.35 -9.77 8.75
CA GLU A 38 -3.05 -9.65 8.09
C GLU A 38 -1.96 -9.14 9.04
N LEU A 39 -0.70 -9.51 8.77
CA LEU A 39 0.47 -8.98 9.47
C LEU A 39 1.04 -7.77 8.72
N SER A 40 1.68 -6.89 9.47
CA SER A 40 2.52 -5.83 8.94
C SER A 40 3.55 -5.44 10.00
N GLY A 41 4.77 -5.09 9.59
CA GLY A 41 5.83 -4.75 10.53
C GLY A 41 5.70 -3.36 11.18
N THR A 42 4.50 -2.79 11.23
CA THR A 42 4.22 -1.42 11.69
C THR A 42 3.08 -1.39 12.72
N ILE A 43 2.82 -0.22 13.29
CA ILE A 43 1.69 0.01 14.21
C ILE A 43 0.34 -0.35 13.57
N ASP A 44 0.24 -0.32 12.24
CA ASP A 44 -0.97 -0.67 11.49
C ASP A 44 -1.47 -2.08 11.82
N GLU A 45 -0.55 -3.03 12.10
CA GLU A 45 -0.92 -4.37 12.55
C GLU A 45 -1.72 -4.35 13.85
N SER A 46 -1.24 -3.61 14.84
CA SER A 46 -1.93 -3.47 16.12
C SER A 46 -3.30 -2.80 15.95
N ILE A 47 -3.38 -1.78 15.11
CA ILE A 47 -4.64 -1.09 14.78
C ILE A 47 -5.59 -2.07 14.09
N ARG A 48 -5.13 -2.82 13.09
CA ARG A 48 -5.92 -3.82 12.37
C ARG A 48 -6.49 -4.87 13.31
N HIS A 49 -5.68 -5.40 14.23
CA HIS A 49 -6.14 -6.38 15.21
C HIS A 49 -7.14 -5.78 16.20
N ALA A 50 -6.94 -4.54 16.62
CA ALA A 50 -7.91 -3.82 17.45
C ALA A 50 -9.25 -3.64 16.72
N ILE A 51 -9.26 -3.25 15.45
CA ILE A 51 -10.46 -3.15 14.62
C ILE A 51 -11.18 -4.50 14.57
N SER A 52 -10.43 -5.59 14.33
CA SER A 52 -11.01 -6.94 14.29
C SER A 52 -11.69 -7.29 15.61
N LYS A 53 -11.16 -6.87 16.76
CA LYS A 53 -11.78 -7.11 18.08
C LYS A 53 -13.09 -6.36 18.31
N PHE A 54 -13.34 -5.28 17.59
CA PHE A 54 -14.63 -4.56 17.59
C PHE A 54 -15.59 -5.07 16.52
N ALA A 55 -15.11 -5.85 15.57
CA ALA A 55 -15.94 -6.35 14.46
C ALA A 55 -16.74 -7.59 14.85
N HIS A 56 -17.87 -7.79 14.18
CA HIS A 56 -18.77 -8.92 14.35
C HIS A 56 -18.72 -9.89 13.16
N VAL A 57 -18.26 -9.38 12.02
CA VAL A 57 -18.10 -10.14 10.77
C VAL A 57 -16.76 -9.78 10.16
N HIS A 58 -16.06 -10.78 9.63
CA HIS A 58 -14.71 -10.61 9.10
C HIS A 58 -14.64 -11.11 7.65
N PHE A 59 -14.24 -10.24 6.74
CA PHE A 59 -13.96 -10.55 5.35
C PHE A 59 -12.45 -10.51 5.15
N VAL A 60 -11.81 -11.66 5.03
CA VAL A 60 -10.35 -11.80 5.01
C VAL A 60 -9.84 -12.19 3.63
N CYS A 61 -8.57 -11.84 3.34
CA CYS A 61 -7.98 -12.06 2.03
C CYS A 61 -7.61 -13.52 1.77
N ASN A 62 -7.28 -14.29 2.81
CA ASN A 62 -6.76 -15.65 2.67
C ASN A 62 -6.98 -16.51 3.93
N GLU A 63 -6.72 -17.80 3.79
CA GLU A 63 -6.87 -18.77 4.87
C GLU A 63 -5.91 -18.52 6.06
N GLU A 64 -4.76 -17.91 5.80
CA GLU A 64 -3.81 -17.57 6.86
C GLU A 64 -4.35 -16.44 7.75
N ALA A 65 -4.93 -15.40 7.15
CA ALA A 65 -5.61 -14.34 7.88
C ALA A 65 -6.80 -14.89 8.69
N LYS A 66 -7.59 -15.82 8.11
CA LYS A 66 -8.65 -16.53 8.82
C LYS A 66 -8.13 -17.25 10.05
N ARG A 67 -7.07 -18.07 9.90
CA ARG A 67 -6.48 -18.80 11.04
C ARG A 67 -6.00 -17.85 12.14
N ARG A 68 -5.43 -16.72 11.77
CA ARG A 68 -4.94 -15.72 12.73
C ARG A 68 -6.07 -15.07 13.52
N LEU A 69 -7.18 -14.74 12.87
CA LEU A 69 -8.38 -14.23 13.57
C LEU A 69 -8.95 -15.28 14.53
N MET A 70 -8.97 -16.56 14.14
CA MET A 70 -9.37 -17.63 15.05
C MET A 70 -8.43 -17.72 16.27
N GLN A 71 -7.11 -17.57 16.10
CA GLN A 71 -6.14 -17.51 17.19
C GLN A 71 -6.37 -16.28 18.10
N LEU A 72 -6.87 -15.18 17.55
CA LEU A 72 -7.27 -14.00 18.30
C LEU A 72 -8.62 -14.19 19.01
N GLY A 73 -9.27 -15.35 18.86
CA GLY A 73 -10.52 -15.70 19.54
C GLY A 73 -11.79 -15.32 18.78
N GLU A 74 -11.69 -15.00 17.48
CA GLU A 74 -12.87 -14.77 16.64
C GLU A 74 -13.53 -16.10 16.24
N SER A 75 -14.86 -16.08 16.12
CA SER A 75 -15.62 -17.27 15.73
C SER A 75 -15.43 -17.59 14.25
N GLU A 76 -15.09 -18.85 13.94
CA GLU A 76 -14.92 -19.31 12.56
C GLU A 76 -16.13 -19.01 11.68
N HIS A 77 -17.34 -19.13 12.22
CA HIS A 77 -18.60 -18.92 11.48
C HIS A 77 -18.83 -17.46 11.09
N GLN A 78 -18.04 -16.53 11.62
CA GLN A 78 -18.11 -15.11 11.31
C GLN A 78 -16.97 -14.64 10.42
N ILE A 79 -16.08 -15.55 9.98
CA ILE A 79 -14.91 -15.25 9.15
C ILE A 79 -15.11 -15.84 7.75
N TYR A 80 -15.13 -14.97 6.75
CA TYR A 80 -15.33 -15.34 5.34
C TYR A 80 -14.07 -15.00 4.54
N VAL A 81 -13.49 -15.95 3.87
CA VAL A 81 -12.36 -15.74 2.94
C VAL A 81 -12.93 -15.27 1.61
N ILE A 82 -12.69 -14.02 1.25
CA ILE A 82 -13.23 -13.38 0.05
C ILE A 82 -12.17 -13.00 -0.99
N GLY A 83 -10.87 -13.13 -0.66
CA GLY A 83 -9.80 -12.51 -1.43
C GLY A 83 -9.65 -11.02 -1.07
N SER A 84 -8.78 -10.32 -1.80
CA SER A 84 -8.64 -8.86 -1.67
C SER A 84 -9.56 -8.15 -2.67
N PRO A 85 -10.42 -7.22 -2.23
CA PRO A 85 -11.25 -6.42 -3.13
C PRO A 85 -10.45 -5.58 -4.12
N ASP A 86 -9.20 -5.24 -3.78
CA ASP A 86 -8.31 -4.49 -4.67
C ASP A 86 -7.98 -5.27 -5.94
N ILE A 87 -7.92 -6.60 -5.87
CA ILE A 87 -7.66 -7.46 -7.04
C ILE A 87 -8.78 -7.33 -8.08
N ASP A 88 -10.03 -7.21 -7.66
CA ASP A 88 -11.16 -7.03 -8.58
C ASP A 88 -11.01 -5.72 -9.35
N ILE A 89 -10.55 -4.67 -8.68
CA ILE A 89 -10.26 -3.36 -9.33
C ILE A 89 -9.06 -3.50 -10.26
N MET A 90 -7.99 -4.14 -9.82
CA MET A 90 -6.76 -4.33 -10.59
C MET A 90 -6.98 -5.09 -11.91
N LEU A 91 -7.87 -6.08 -11.88
CA LEU A 91 -8.22 -6.91 -13.03
C LEU A 91 -9.41 -6.36 -13.83
N SER A 92 -9.98 -5.23 -13.41
CA SER A 92 -11.11 -4.61 -14.08
C SER A 92 -10.77 -4.15 -15.50
N SER A 93 -11.71 -4.33 -16.41
CA SER A 93 -11.65 -3.76 -17.76
C SER A 93 -11.96 -2.26 -17.81
N HIS A 94 -12.32 -1.65 -16.68
CA HIS A 94 -12.68 -0.23 -16.57
C HIS A 94 -11.51 0.66 -16.11
N LEU A 95 -10.31 0.10 -15.98
CA LEU A 95 -9.13 0.93 -15.72
C LEU A 95 -8.89 1.90 -16.88
N PRO A 96 -8.39 3.12 -16.60
CA PRO A 96 -7.96 4.04 -17.65
C PRO A 96 -6.94 3.38 -18.58
N THR A 97 -6.95 3.78 -19.85
CA THR A 97 -5.89 3.37 -20.78
C THR A 97 -4.56 4.01 -20.41
N PHE A 98 -3.47 3.47 -20.95
CA PHE A 98 -2.14 4.01 -20.70
C PHE A 98 -2.00 5.44 -21.26
N GLU A 99 -2.60 5.69 -22.41
CA GLU A 99 -2.63 7.01 -23.04
C GLU A 99 -3.36 8.04 -22.17
N GLU A 100 -4.55 7.70 -21.65
CA GLU A 100 -5.30 8.56 -20.72
C GLU A 100 -4.51 8.83 -19.43
N ALA A 101 -3.78 7.85 -18.93
CA ALA A 101 -2.95 8.01 -17.73
C ALA A 101 -1.75 8.94 -18.02
N ARG A 102 -1.10 8.78 -19.16
CA ARG A 102 0.02 9.64 -19.57
C ARG A 102 -0.43 11.09 -19.82
N GLU A 103 -1.55 11.27 -20.51
CA GLU A 103 -2.11 12.61 -20.75
C GLU A 103 -2.47 13.31 -19.44
N ARG A 104 -3.20 12.61 -18.55
CA ARG A 104 -3.63 13.18 -17.26
C ARG A 104 -2.48 13.64 -16.39
N TYR A 105 -1.39 12.88 -16.37
CA TYR A 105 -0.22 13.15 -15.54
C TYR A 105 0.95 13.73 -16.33
N GLU A 106 0.75 14.15 -17.55
CA GLU A 106 1.77 14.80 -18.40
C GLU A 106 3.10 14.01 -18.43
N ILE A 107 3.00 12.67 -18.58
CA ILE A 107 4.16 11.77 -18.56
C ILE A 107 4.73 11.69 -19.99
N PRO A 108 5.95 12.21 -20.24
CA PRO A 108 6.49 12.32 -21.60
C PRO A 108 7.19 11.04 -22.08
N PHE A 109 7.41 10.07 -21.22
CA PHE A 109 8.17 8.86 -21.51
C PHE A 109 7.30 7.60 -21.48
N GLU A 110 7.69 6.60 -22.27
CA GLU A 110 7.00 5.32 -22.38
C GLU A 110 7.63 4.24 -21.47
N LYS A 111 8.95 4.35 -21.22
CA LYS A 111 9.70 3.44 -20.36
C LYS A 111 10.12 4.15 -19.08
N TYR A 112 9.76 3.57 -17.95
CA TYR A 112 10.01 4.19 -16.65
C TYR A 112 9.94 3.16 -15.52
N GLY A 113 10.60 3.49 -14.41
CA GLY A 113 10.36 2.88 -13.11
C GLY A 113 9.39 3.73 -12.28
N ILE A 114 8.76 3.13 -11.28
CA ILE A 114 8.01 3.84 -10.25
C ILE A 114 8.82 3.85 -8.97
N LEU A 115 9.09 5.05 -8.44
CA LEU A 115 9.71 5.23 -7.13
C LEU A 115 8.65 5.61 -6.11
N MET A 116 8.51 4.80 -5.04
CA MET A 116 7.62 5.09 -3.93
C MET A 116 8.24 4.59 -2.62
N TYR A 117 8.76 5.53 -1.82
CA TYR A 117 9.41 5.24 -0.56
C TYR A 117 8.71 5.98 0.59
N HIS A 118 8.45 5.28 1.68
CA HIS A 118 7.74 5.79 2.85
C HIS A 118 8.63 5.76 4.08
N PRO A 119 8.39 6.61 5.07
CA PRO A 119 9.12 6.55 6.33
C PRO A 119 8.95 5.20 7.03
N VAL A 120 10.02 4.75 7.67
CA VAL A 120 9.98 3.69 8.68
C VAL A 120 10.17 4.39 10.02
N THR A 121 9.09 4.58 10.76
CA THR A 121 9.07 5.44 11.96
C THR A 121 10.03 4.95 13.05
N THR A 122 10.29 3.65 13.10
CA THR A 122 11.27 3.03 14.02
C THR A 122 12.73 3.26 13.60
N GLU A 123 12.96 3.75 12.38
CA GLU A 123 14.29 4.00 11.80
C GLU A 123 14.49 5.49 11.48
N TYR A 124 13.79 6.38 12.18
CA TYR A 124 13.76 7.81 11.91
C TYR A 124 15.16 8.47 11.86
N GLU A 125 16.07 8.07 12.75
CA GLU A 125 17.40 8.66 12.84
C GLU A 125 18.29 8.41 11.61
N ILE A 126 18.02 7.33 10.87
CA ILE A 126 18.82 6.93 9.70
C ILE A 126 18.10 7.13 8.36
N ILE A 127 16.85 7.59 8.38
CA ILE A 127 16.03 7.77 7.18
C ILE A 127 16.70 8.69 6.15
N GLY A 128 17.39 9.76 6.60
CA GLY A 128 18.09 10.69 5.73
C GLY A 128 19.16 10.00 4.88
N LYS A 129 19.95 9.13 5.51
CA LYS A 129 20.97 8.34 4.82
C LYS A 129 20.35 7.37 3.82
N HIS A 130 19.32 6.63 4.23
CA HIS A 130 18.66 5.64 3.36
C HIS A 130 18.04 6.29 2.12
N VAL A 131 17.35 7.41 2.29
CA VAL A 131 16.71 8.09 1.15
C VAL A 131 17.74 8.74 0.22
N GLU A 132 18.86 9.26 0.76
CA GLU A 132 19.95 9.79 -0.04
C GLU A 132 20.59 8.69 -0.92
N GLU A 133 20.88 7.53 -0.35
CA GLU A 133 21.41 6.38 -1.07
C GLU A 133 20.43 5.93 -2.17
N LEU A 134 19.14 5.86 -1.87
CA LEU A 134 18.09 5.50 -2.83
C LEU A 134 18.01 6.51 -3.98
N VAL A 135 17.99 7.81 -3.68
CA VAL A 135 17.93 8.88 -4.69
C VAL A 135 19.20 8.87 -5.57
N ASN A 136 20.36 8.63 -4.99
CA ASN A 136 21.61 8.51 -5.74
C ASN A 136 21.57 7.31 -6.70
N ALA A 137 21.11 6.15 -6.25
CA ALA A 137 20.94 4.97 -7.10
C ALA A 137 19.94 5.23 -8.25
N VAL A 138 18.85 5.93 -7.98
CA VAL A 138 17.87 6.36 -9.00
C VAL A 138 18.53 7.27 -10.05
N LYS A 139 19.34 8.25 -9.63
CA LYS A 139 20.08 9.15 -10.54
C LYS A 139 21.10 8.39 -11.39
N GLU A 140 21.89 7.53 -10.77
CA GLU A 140 22.93 6.73 -11.41
C GLU A 140 22.36 5.72 -12.43
N SER A 141 21.13 5.24 -12.22
CA SER A 141 20.46 4.33 -13.13
C SER A 141 20.27 4.90 -14.55
N GLY A 142 20.24 6.23 -14.68
CA GLY A 142 19.99 6.93 -15.94
C GLY A 142 18.59 6.72 -16.54
N ARG A 143 17.66 6.11 -15.79
CA ARG A 143 16.30 5.79 -16.24
C ARG A 143 15.31 6.90 -15.94
N ASN A 144 14.14 6.86 -16.58
CA ASN A 144 13.02 7.73 -16.25
C ASN A 144 12.26 7.16 -15.05
N TYR A 145 11.69 8.05 -14.24
CA TYR A 145 10.87 7.63 -13.09
C TYR A 145 9.63 8.49 -12.92
N ILE A 146 8.56 7.80 -12.52
CA ILE A 146 7.40 8.39 -11.86
C ILE A 146 7.67 8.28 -10.37
N VAL A 147 7.76 9.42 -9.69
CA VAL A 147 8.07 9.50 -8.26
C VAL A 147 6.81 9.89 -7.51
N ILE A 148 6.34 9.03 -6.64
CA ILE A 148 5.15 9.29 -5.80
C ILE A 148 5.62 9.63 -4.40
N TYR A 149 5.09 10.73 -3.85
CA TYR A 149 5.46 11.22 -2.53
C TYR A 149 5.13 10.21 -1.43
N PRO A 150 5.87 10.25 -0.31
CA PRO A 150 5.57 9.41 0.85
C PRO A 150 4.21 9.75 1.45
N ASN A 151 3.69 8.85 2.29
CA ASN A 151 2.61 9.16 3.22
C ASN A 151 3.05 10.22 4.25
N ASN A 152 2.10 10.70 5.09
CA ASN A 152 2.34 11.77 6.07
C ASN A 152 2.92 11.27 7.41
N ASP A 153 3.57 10.10 7.45
CA ASP A 153 4.18 9.58 8.66
C ASP A 153 5.43 10.40 9.06
N LEU A 154 5.84 10.25 10.31
CA LEU A 154 7.04 10.89 10.84
C LEU A 154 8.27 10.56 9.96
N GLY A 155 8.94 11.58 9.44
CA GLY A 155 10.09 11.45 8.53
C GLY A 155 9.75 11.69 7.05
N SER A 156 8.48 11.92 6.70
CA SER A 156 8.08 12.22 5.32
C SER A 156 8.77 13.46 4.75
N GLU A 157 8.97 14.51 5.56
CA GLU A 157 9.66 15.73 5.12
C GLU A 157 11.12 15.47 4.71
N VAL A 158 11.81 14.54 5.36
CA VAL A 158 13.18 14.16 5.01
C VAL A 158 13.22 13.56 3.61
N ILE A 159 12.25 12.67 3.30
CA ILE A 159 12.13 12.04 1.99
C ILE A 159 11.77 13.09 0.93
N LEU A 160 10.81 13.98 1.21
CA LEU A 160 10.42 15.05 0.29
C LEU A 160 11.60 15.98 -0.04
N ASN A 161 12.42 16.33 0.95
CA ASN A 161 13.60 17.13 0.72
C ASN A 161 14.63 16.45 -0.20
N ALA A 162 14.81 15.13 -0.06
CA ALA A 162 15.66 14.37 -0.97
C ALA A 162 15.06 14.33 -2.39
N TYR A 163 13.74 14.14 -2.53
CA TYR A 163 13.04 14.11 -3.82
C TYR A 163 13.10 15.45 -4.56
N ARG A 164 13.15 16.59 -3.88
CA ARG A 164 13.34 17.90 -4.52
C ARG A 164 14.57 17.96 -5.41
N THR A 165 15.59 17.18 -5.11
CA THR A 165 16.82 17.10 -5.95
C THR A 165 16.58 16.45 -7.31
N LEU A 166 15.38 15.92 -7.56
CA LEU A 166 14.95 15.30 -8.81
C LEU A 166 14.07 16.26 -9.66
N GLU A 167 13.55 17.35 -9.10
CA GLU A 167 12.54 18.21 -9.73
C GLU A 167 13.02 18.88 -11.03
N ASP A 168 14.28 19.27 -11.10
CA ASP A 168 14.84 19.99 -12.23
C ASP A 168 15.26 19.10 -13.41
N GLU A 169 15.10 17.78 -13.28
CA GLU A 169 15.50 16.84 -14.32
C GLU A 169 14.30 16.31 -15.13
N THR A 170 14.39 16.36 -16.44
CA THR A 170 13.31 15.92 -17.36
C THR A 170 12.98 14.42 -17.26
N ARG A 171 13.88 13.62 -16.69
CA ARG A 171 13.71 12.17 -16.48
C ARG A 171 12.77 11.82 -15.33
N TYR A 172 12.37 12.78 -14.53
CA TYR A 172 11.52 12.52 -13.36
C TYR A 172 10.20 13.28 -13.46
N ARG A 173 9.14 12.63 -13.02
CA ARG A 173 7.82 13.24 -12.82
C ARG A 173 7.37 12.95 -11.40
N LEU A 174 7.23 14.01 -10.60
CA LEU A 174 6.95 13.93 -9.17
C LEU A 174 5.47 14.25 -8.91
N TYR A 175 4.80 13.41 -8.15
CA TYR A 175 3.39 13.59 -7.82
C TYR A 175 3.15 13.42 -6.33
N PRO A 176 2.42 14.36 -5.68
CA PRO A 176 1.99 14.21 -4.29
C PRO A 176 1.13 12.97 -4.07
N SER A 177 0.29 12.66 -5.03
CA SER A 177 -0.51 11.44 -5.08
C SER A 177 -1.04 11.22 -6.50
N THR A 178 -1.44 10.00 -6.78
CA THR A 178 -2.16 9.64 -8.00
C THR A 178 -3.49 8.98 -7.62
N ARG A 179 -4.51 9.13 -8.45
CA ARG A 179 -5.74 8.35 -8.26
C ARG A 179 -5.44 6.88 -8.46
N PHE A 180 -6.05 6.04 -7.65
CA PHE A 180 -5.71 4.61 -7.57
C PHE A 180 -5.81 3.90 -8.92
N GLU A 181 -6.89 4.12 -9.67
CA GLU A 181 -7.10 3.48 -10.97
C GLU A 181 -6.03 3.87 -11.99
N TYR A 182 -5.60 5.12 -11.97
CA TYR A 182 -4.51 5.61 -12.82
C TYR A 182 -3.16 5.07 -12.36
N PHE A 183 -2.94 5.01 -11.04
CA PHE A 183 -1.75 4.37 -10.48
C PHE A 183 -1.61 2.92 -10.96
N LEU A 184 -2.70 2.15 -10.91
CA LEU A 184 -2.73 0.77 -11.37
C LEU A 184 -2.35 0.65 -12.85
N THR A 185 -2.88 1.55 -13.69
CA THR A 185 -2.54 1.60 -15.11
C THR A 185 -1.06 1.94 -15.32
N LEU A 186 -0.55 2.94 -14.60
CA LEU A 186 0.86 3.31 -14.67
C LEU A 186 1.76 2.17 -14.17
N LEU A 187 1.39 1.49 -13.08
CA LEU A 187 2.15 0.36 -12.56
C LEU A 187 2.17 -0.81 -13.54
N LYS A 188 1.04 -1.15 -14.12
CA LYS A 188 0.93 -2.22 -15.13
C LYS A 188 1.82 -2.02 -16.35
N ASN A 189 2.14 -0.76 -16.69
CA ASN A 189 2.98 -0.39 -17.82
C ASN A 189 4.41 0.05 -17.41
N ALA A 190 4.76 -0.05 -16.14
CA ALA A 190 6.11 0.25 -15.66
C ALA A 190 7.09 -0.90 -15.97
N ASP A 191 8.35 -0.55 -16.22
CA ASP A 191 9.42 -1.56 -16.35
C ASP A 191 9.70 -2.24 -15.00
N PHE A 192 9.56 -1.51 -13.90
CA PHE A 192 9.75 -1.98 -12.51
C PHE A 192 9.24 -0.96 -11.49
N MET A 193 9.16 -1.40 -10.24
CA MET A 193 8.91 -0.53 -9.09
C MET A 193 10.08 -0.62 -8.11
N ILE A 194 10.47 0.49 -7.48
CA ILE A 194 11.50 0.55 -6.44
C ILE A 194 11.01 1.35 -5.24
N GLY A 195 11.31 0.88 -4.05
CA GLY A 195 11.01 1.53 -2.78
C GLY A 195 10.50 0.55 -1.75
N ASN A 196 9.74 1.04 -0.78
CA ASN A 196 9.22 0.22 0.31
C ASN A 196 7.68 0.31 0.45
N SER A 197 6.98 0.70 -0.60
CA SER A 197 5.52 0.69 -0.61
C SER A 197 4.97 -0.73 -0.65
N SER A 198 3.81 -0.95 -0.01
CA SER A 198 3.09 -2.23 -0.14
C SER A 198 2.71 -2.55 -1.59
N ALA A 199 2.56 -1.53 -2.44
CA ALA A 199 2.32 -1.72 -3.87
C ALA A 199 3.46 -2.50 -4.57
N GLY A 200 4.69 -2.34 -4.11
CA GLY A 200 5.85 -3.12 -4.57
C GLY A 200 5.81 -4.59 -4.19
N VAL A 201 4.88 -5.00 -3.33
CA VAL A 201 4.70 -6.38 -2.89
C VAL A 201 3.36 -6.95 -3.38
N ARG A 202 2.28 -6.21 -3.24
CA ARG A 202 0.91 -6.67 -3.54
C ARG A 202 0.57 -6.50 -5.02
N GLU A 203 0.51 -5.27 -5.48
CA GLU A 203 0.05 -4.91 -6.82
C GLU A 203 1.05 -5.37 -7.91
N THR A 204 2.34 -5.22 -7.67
CA THR A 204 3.36 -5.71 -8.61
C THR A 204 3.29 -7.22 -8.81
N SER A 205 2.97 -7.99 -7.76
CA SER A 205 2.85 -9.44 -7.85
C SER A 205 1.66 -9.86 -8.71
N ILE A 206 0.54 -9.14 -8.67
CA ILE A 206 -0.63 -9.42 -9.50
C ILE A 206 -0.35 -9.11 -10.99
N TYR A 207 0.39 -8.05 -11.27
CA TYR A 207 0.74 -7.67 -12.66
C TYR A 207 2.01 -8.33 -13.19
N GLY A 208 2.76 -9.04 -12.34
CA GLY A 208 4.05 -9.63 -12.70
C GLY A 208 5.15 -8.58 -12.95
N ILE A 209 5.03 -7.39 -12.38
CA ILE A 209 6.00 -6.29 -12.54
C ILE A 209 7.17 -6.52 -11.57
N PRO A 210 8.43 -6.45 -12.04
CA PRO A 210 9.59 -6.53 -11.17
C PRO A 210 9.56 -5.45 -10.08
N ALA A 211 9.90 -5.82 -8.85
CA ALA A 211 9.97 -4.89 -7.73
C ALA A 211 11.29 -5.02 -6.97
N ILE A 212 11.84 -3.88 -6.58
CA ILE A 212 12.99 -3.77 -5.67
C ILE A 212 12.46 -3.24 -4.35
N ASP A 213 12.33 -4.13 -3.36
CA ASP A 213 11.87 -3.81 -2.02
C ASP A 213 13.05 -3.35 -1.17
N VAL A 214 13.02 -2.08 -0.77
CA VAL A 214 14.15 -1.41 -0.09
C VAL A 214 13.91 -1.32 1.41
N GLY A 215 14.80 -1.92 2.20
CA GLY A 215 14.79 -1.79 3.67
C GLY A 215 13.78 -2.71 4.35
N THR A 216 13.30 -2.34 5.53
CA THR A 216 12.64 -3.26 6.47
C THR A 216 11.11 -3.21 6.45
N ARG A 217 10.50 -2.19 5.82
CA ARG A 217 9.07 -1.89 5.94
C ARG A 217 8.14 -3.03 5.49
N GLN A 218 8.56 -3.81 4.49
CA GLN A 218 7.77 -4.92 3.96
C GLN A 218 8.21 -6.28 4.50
N LYS A 219 9.12 -6.30 5.48
CA LYS A 219 9.61 -7.55 6.08
C LYS A 219 8.46 -8.37 6.67
N GLY A 220 8.38 -9.64 6.27
CA GLY A 220 7.34 -10.57 6.72
C GLY A 220 6.00 -10.47 5.99
N ARG A 221 5.84 -9.53 5.04
CA ARG A 221 4.60 -9.40 4.25
C ARG A 221 4.53 -10.31 3.02
N TYR A 222 5.65 -10.85 2.59
CA TYR A 222 5.72 -11.75 1.44
C TYR A 222 6.78 -12.83 1.67
N SER A 223 6.67 -13.91 0.93
CA SER A 223 7.68 -14.98 0.90
C SER A 223 8.48 -14.89 -0.38
N THR A 224 9.80 -14.85 -0.27
CA THR A 224 10.70 -14.87 -1.43
C THR A 224 10.60 -16.16 -2.25
N GLU A 225 10.07 -17.23 -1.66
CA GLU A 225 9.80 -18.49 -2.36
C GLU A 225 8.68 -18.36 -3.40
N TYR A 226 7.65 -17.56 -3.08
CA TYR A 226 6.47 -17.40 -3.95
C TYR A 226 6.46 -16.09 -4.73
N SER A 227 7.19 -15.09 -4.30
CA SER A 227 7.22 -13.75 -4.91
C SER A 227 8.46 -13.56 -5.76
N GLN A 228 8.54 -14.28 -6.88
CA GLN A 228 9.72 -14.29 -7.78
C GLN A 228 9.98 -12.95 -8.47
N ASN A 229 9.01 -12.05 -8.50
CA ASN A 229 9.13 -10.72 -9.08
C ASN A 229 9.74 -9.69 -8.11
N ILE A 230 9.99 -10.04 -6.84
CA ILE A 230 10.46 -9.12 -5.80
C ILE A 230 11.91 -9.45 -5.44
N GLN A 231 12.78 -8.43 -5.52
CA GLN A 231 14.13 -8.47 -4.99
C GLN A 231 14.22 -7.56 -3.76
N HIS A 232 14.63 -8.12 -2.63
CA HIS A 232 14.88 -7.36 -1.40
C HIS A 232 16.32 -6.85 -1.35
N VAL A 233 16.50 -5.59 -0.90
CA VAL A 233 17.80 -4.93 -0.71
C VAL A 233 17.83 -4.10 0.55
#